data_d557972f28be9bb44ad9c0f0d49cb95d
#
_entry.id   d557972f28be9bb44ad9c0f0d49cb95d
#
_cell.length_a   1.000
_cell.length_b   1.000
_cell.length_c   1.000
_cell.angle_alpha   90.00
_cell.angle_beta   90.00
_cell.angle_gamma   90.00
#
_symmetry.space_group_name_H-M   'P 1'
#
loop_
_entity.id
_entity.type
_entity.pdbx_description
1 polymer ?
#
loop_
_entity_poly.entity_id
_entity_poly.type
_entity_poly.pdbx_seq_one_letter_code
_entity_poly.pdbx_strand_id
1 'polypeptide(L)'
;MLNGCQKESIESISGASNNREAGARKANGNFSAHLTGDEEVPVPVVTNATGQATFKLSKDGTALTYKLIVANIESVRFGHLHLGAKGANGGVVVDLVGRTEPSPQGVIAEGTITSASLKGALLGKPLSDLINAMENQGVYVNVHSDKFPGGEIRGQVR
;
A
#
# COMPACT_ATOMS: atom_id res chain seq x y z
N MET A 1 78.50 18.06 -9.53
CA MET A 1 77.71 17.73 -8.32
C MET A 1 76.24 17.77 -8.67
N LEU A 2 75.69 16.57 -8.73
CA LEU A 2 74.33 16.35 -9.25
C LEU A 2 73.32 16.44 -8.10
N ASN A 3 72.32 17.30 -8.24
CA ASN A 3 71.12 17.28 -7.36
C ASN A 3 69.96 16.79 -8.18
N GLY A 4 69.47 15.58 -7.84
CA GLY A 4 68.28 14.98 -8.40
C GLY A 4 67.03 15.60 -7.79
N CYS A 5 66.18 16.02 -8.65
CA CYS A 5 64.84 16.49 -8.29
C CYS A 5 63.89 15.29 -8.25
N GLN A 6 63.43 14.90 -7.06
CA GLN A 6 62.39 13.89 -6.92
C GLN A 6 61.04 14.52 -7.23
N LYS A 7 60.33 13.87 -8.14
CA LYS A 7 59.01 14.21 -8.58
C LYS A 7 58.02 13.44 -7.68
N GLU A 8 57.38 14.14 -6.74
CA GLU A 8 56.28 13.56 -5.99
C GLU A 8 55.03 13.51 -6.86
N SER A 9 54.53 12.30 -7.03
CA SER A 9 53.25 12.04 -7.68
C SER A 9 52.09 12.30 -6.71
N ILE A 10 51.25 13.24 -7.06
CA ILE A 10 50.01 13.51 -6.34
C ILE A 10 49.04 12.38 -6.66
N GLU A 11 48.78 11.52 -5.70
CA GLU A 11 47.68 10.57 -5.78
C GLU A 11 46.32 11.34 -5.71
N SER A 12 45.59 11.27 -6.79
CA SER A 12 44.20 11.75 -6.85
C SER A 12 43.34 10.89 -5.96
N ILE A 13 42.86 11.48 -4.87
CA ILE A 13 41.83 10.88 -4.03
C ILE A 13 40.54 10.92 -4.85
N SER A 14 40.18 9.79 -5.47
CA SER A 14 38.87 9.60 -6.05
C SER A 14 37.85 9.57 -4.92
N GLY A 15 37.04 10.62 -4.83
CA GLY A 15 35.91 10.71 -3.92
C GLY A 15 34.96 9.55 -4.19
N ALA A 16 34.90 8.62 -3.25
CA ALA A 16 33.83 7.63 -3.21
C ALA A 16 32.52 8.39 -3.01
N SER A 17 31.77 8.54 -4.09
CA SER A 17 30.38 8.93 -4.00
C SER A 17 29.65 7.80 -3.25
N ASN A 18 29.34 8.06 -2.00
CA ASN A 18 28.38 7.25 -1.25
C ASN A 18 27.03 7.33 -1.92
N ASN A 19 26.86 6.58 -2.98
CA ASN A 19 25.55 6.27 -3.52
C ASN A 19 24.88 5.35 -2.49
N ARG A 20 24.27 5.96 -1.47
CA ARG A 20 23.30 5.29 -0.63
C ARG A 20 22.11 5.06 -1.53
N GLU A 21 22.15 3.98 -2.28
CA GLU A 21 20.94 3.36 -2.77
C GLU A 21 20.05 3.21 -1.56
N ALA A 22 18.95 3.94 -1.54
CA ALA A 22 17.85 3.67 -0.64
C ALA A 22 17.41 2.25 -0.99
N GLY A 23 17.98 1.27 -0.27
CA GLY A 23 17.65 -0.12 -0.45
C GLY A 23 16.15 -0.26 -0.27
N ALA A 24 15.44 -0.50 -1.36
CA ALA A 24 14.07 -0.91 -1.32
C ALA A 24 14.00 -2.04 -0.29
N ARG A 25 13.35 -1.78 0.84
CA ARG A 25 13.06 -2.82 1.80
C ARG A 25 12.21 -3.82 1.04
N LYS A 26 12.78 -4.96 0.65
CA LYS A 26 12.00 -6.09 0.19
C LYS A 26 11.06 -6.40 1.34
N ALA A 27 9.81 -5.97 1.21
CA ALA A 27 8.77 -6.41 2.11
C ALA A 27 8.83 -7.94 2.09
N ASN A 28 8.65 -8.58 3.25
CA ASN A 28 8.58 -10.04 3.35
C ASN A 28 7.37 -10.61 2.60
N GLY A 29 6.82 -9.86 1.64
CA GLY A 29 5.58 -10.17 0.95
C GLY A 29 4.35 -10.09 1.85
N ASN A 30 4.48 -9.52 3.05
CA ASN A 30 3.37 -9.29 3.98
C ASN A 30 3.15 -7.79 4.12
N PHE A 31 1.88 -7.37 3.96
CA PHE A 31 1.48 -5.98 4.15
C PHE A 31 0.27 -5.92 5.07
N SER A 32 0.04 -4.77 5.67
CA SER A 32 -1.15 -4.52 6.48
C SER A 32 -1.60 -3.07 6.38
N ALA A 33 -2.87 -2.82 6.71
CA ALA A 33 -3.42 -1.49 6.88
C ALA A 33 -4.37 -1.50 8.09
N HIS A 34 -4.20 -0.53 8.98
CA HIS A 34 -5.17 -0.23 10.04
C HIS A 34 -6.08 0.90 9.53
N LEU A 35 -7.40 0.67 9.57
CA LEU A 35 -8.39 1.57 9.00
C LEU A 35 -9.14 2.30 10.12
N THR A 36 -9.22 3.62 9.99
CA THR A 36 -9.99 4.51 10.90
C THR A 36 -10.64 5.63 10.10
N GLY A 37 -11.64 6.28 10.70
CA GLY A 37 -12.25 7.48 10.09
C GLY A 37 -11.30 8.68 10.04
N ASP A 38 -10.34 8.76 10.97
CA ASP A 38 -9.37 9.86 11.01
C ASP A 38 -8.41 9.89 9.81
N GLU A 39 -8.23 8.76 9.14
CA GLU A 39 -7.38 8.65 7.94
C GLU A 39 -8.14 9.01 6.63
N GLU A 40 -9.45 9.29 6.70
CA GLU A 40 -10.24 9.73 5.53
C GLU A 40 -9.84 11.13 5.07
N VAL A 41 -9.92 11.36 3.76
CA VAL A 41 -9.60 12.64 3.13
C VAL A 41 -10.68 13.00 2.09
N PRO A 42 -10.91 14.29 1.84
CA PRO A 42 -10.21 15.47 2.36
C PRO A 42 -10.58 15.85 3.81
N VAL A 43 -11.60 15.23 4.37
CA VAL A 43 -12.08 15.52 5.73
C VAL A 43 -12.18 14.21 6.50
N PRO A 44 -11.57 14.11 7.69
CA PRO A 44 -11.75 12.96 8.57
C PRO A 44 -13.23 12.69 8.88
N VAL A 45 -13.56 11.41 9.01
CA VAL A 45 -14.89 10.94 9.38
C VAL A 45 -14.94 10.63 10.86
N VAL A 46 -15.89 11.25 11.58
CA VAL A 46 -16.14 10.93 12.99
C VAL A 46 -17.00 9.67 13.04
N THR A 47 -16.37 8.55 13.40
CA THR A 47 -17.01 7.24 13.52
C THR A 47 -16.29 6.39 14.59
N ASN A 48 -16.99 5.40 15.13
CA ASN A 48 -16.39 4.35 15.96
C ASN A 48 -15.96 3.14 15.11
N ALA A 49 -16.21 3.17 13.81
CA ALA A 49 -15.83 2.10 12.91
C ALA A 49 -14.29 1.99 12.82
N THR A 50 -13.80 0.77 12.80
CA THR A 50 -12.39 0.45 12.60
C THR A 50 -12.24 -0.75 11.70
N GLY A 51 -11.07 -0.92 11.13
CA GLY A 51 -10.76 -2.09 10.30
C GLY A 51 -9.29 -2.45 10.30
N GLN A 52 -9.03 -3.68 9.89
CA GLN A 52 -7.68 -4.21 9.66
C GLN A 52 -7.69 -4.98 8.34
N ALA A 53 -6.81 -4.62 7.44
CA ALA A 53 -6.53 -5.41 6.25
C ALA A 53 -5.14 -6.03 6.36
N THR A 54 -5.00 -7.29 5.94
CA THR A 54 -3.72 -7.99 5.85
C THR A 54 -3.57 -8.58 4.45
N PHE A 55 -2.35 -8.59 3.94
CA PHE A 55 -2.03 -9.12 2.63
C PHE A 55 -0.78 -9.98 2.70
N LYS A 56 -0.78 -11.10 1.97
CA LYS A 56 0.36 -12.00 1.90
C LYS A 56 0.63 -12.42 0.46
N LEU A 57 1.82 -12.07 -0.02
CA LEU A 57 2.30 -12.44 -1.35
C LEU A 57 2.70 -13.92 -1.38
N SER A 58 2.30 -14.64 -2.43
CA SER A 58 2.77 -15.99 -2.70
C SER A 58 4.28 -16.01 -2.99
N LYS A 59 4.93 -17.14 -2.75
CA LYS A 59 6.39 -17.29 -2.94
C LYS A 59 6.84 -17.03 -4.38
N ASP A 60 5.98 -17.34 -5.34
CA ASP A 60 6.24 -17.12 -6.77
C ASP A 60 5.85 -15.72 -7.27
N GLY A 61 5.28 -14.87 -6.39
CA GLY A 61 4.91 -13.51 -6.70
C GLY A 61 3.67 -13.35 -7.59
N THR A 62 2.90 -14.44 -7.81
CA THR A 62 1.78 -14.42 -8.76
C THR A 62 0.42 -14.16 -8.13
N ALA A 63 0.32 -14.26 -6.80
CA ALA A 63 -0.91 -14.12 -6.05
C ALA A 63 -0.69 -13.39 -4.73
N LEU A 64 -1.64 -12.52 -4.36
CA LEU A 64 -1.67 -11.79 -3.10
C LEU A 64 -2.97 -12.16 -2.37
N THR A 65 -2.88 -13.00 -1.34
CA THR A 65 -4.03 -13.30 -0.49
C THR A 65 -4.31 -12.15 0.44
N TYR A 66 -5.60 -11.88 0.72
CA TYR A 66 -5.99 -10.83 1.64
C TYR A 66 -7.08 -11.26 2.61
N LYS A 67 -7.16 -10.55 3.71
CA LYS A 67 -8.23 -10.62 4.69
C LYS A 67 -8.58 -9.21 5.14
N LEU A 68 -9.89 -8.90 5.16
CA LEU A 68 -10.44 -7.62 5.63
C LEU A 68 -11.35 -7.87 6.84
N ILE A 69 -11.00 -7.25 7.95
CA ILE A 69 -11.72 -7.33 9.22
C ILE A 69 -12.25 -5.94 9.54
N VAL A 70 -13.49 -5.86 10.06
CA VAL A 70 -14.07 -4.59 10.50
C VAL A 70 -14.76 -4.75 11.86
N ALA A 71 -14.93 -3.63 12.54
CA ALA A 71 -15.71 -3.50 13.77
C ALA A 71 -16.46 -2.17 13.79
N ASN A 72 -17.65 -2.16 14.40
CA ASN A 72 -18.50 -0.98 14.62
C ASN A 72 -18.87 -0.22 13.33
N ILE A 73 -18.98 -0.93 12.21
CA ILE A 73 -19.42 -0.37 10.93
C ILE A 73 -20.80 -0.94 10.58
N GLU A 74 -21.65 -0.16 9.95
CA GLU A 74 -22.99 -0.56 9.53
C GLU A 74 -23.13 -0.47 8.01
N SER A 75 -23.86 -1.42 7.41
CA SER A 75 -24.27 -1.38 6.01
C SER A 75 -23.10 -1.10 5.05
N VAL A 76 -22.05 -1.92 5.11
CA VAL A 76 -20.93 -1.83 4.19
C VAL A 76 -21.43 -1.98 2.75
N ARG A 77 -21.06 -1.03 1.90
CA ARG A 77 -21.38 -1.04 0.47
C ARG A 77 -20.27 -1.66 -0.35
N PHE A 78 -19.05 -1.22 -0.11
CA PHE A 78 -17.86 -1.60 -0.86
C PHE A 78 -16.61 -1.46 0.01
N GLY A 79 -15.60 -2.25 -0.30
CA GLY A 79 -14.22 -2.03 0.16
C GLY A 79 -13.26 -2.24 -1.01
N HIS A 80 -12.28 -1.36 -1.12
CA HIS A 80 -11.37 -1.32 -2.26
C HIS A 80 -9.92 -1.10 -1.85
N LEU A 81 -8.99 -1.50 -2.76
CA LEU A 81 -7.66 -0.91 -2.82
C LEU A 81 -7.69 0.26 -3.80
N HIS A 82 -7.03 1.34 -3.42
CA HIS A 82 -6.83 2.54 -4.23
C HIS A 82 -5.34 2.83 -4.40
N LEU A 83 -4.96 3.41 -5.55
CA LEU A 83 -3.64 4.02 -5.71
C LEU A 83 -3.68 5.44 -5.15
N GLY A 84 -2.83 5.73 -4.18
CA GLY A 84 -2.70 7.05 -3.58
C GLY A 84 -1.75 7.02 -2.38
N ALA A 85 -0.93 8.04 -2.25
CA ALA A 85 -0.11 8.26 -1.07
C ALA A 85 -0.98 8.67 0.13
N LYS A 86 -0.42 8.62 1.34
CA LYS A 86 -1.10 9.09 2.55
C LYS A 86 -1.59 10.54 2.36
N GLY A 87 -2.85 10.78 2.69
CA GLY A 87 -3.46 12.10 2.59
C GLY A 87 -3.91 12.50 1.17
N ALA A 88 -3.81 11.61 0.18
CA ALA A 88 -4.28 11.87 -1.18
C ALA A 88 -5.33 10.83 -1.61
N ASN A 89 -6.37 11.29 -2.33
CA ASN A 89 -7.32 10.38 -2.96
C ASN A 89 -6.80 9.86 -4.29
N GLY A 90 -7.15 8.62 -4.59
CA GLY A 90 -6.76 7.97 -5.84
C GLY A 90 -7.82 7.01 -6.37
N GLY A 91 -7.61 6.51 -7.57
CA GLY A 91 -8.56 5.61 -8.24
C GLY A 91 -8.55 4.19 -7.65
N VAL A 92 -9.69 3.51 -7.75
CA VAL A 92 -9.83 2.09 -7.38
C VAL A 92 -8.99 1.24 -8.31
N VAL A 93 -8.24 0.29 -7.73
CA VAL A 93 -7.42 -0.67 -8.49
C VAL A 93 -7.76 -2.13 -8.18
N VAL A 94 -8.44 -2.43 -7.05
CA VAL A 94 -8.95 -3.77 -6.71
C VAL A 94 -10.23 -3.64 -5.90
N ASP A 95 -11.24 -4.45 -6.20
CA ASP A 95 -12.40 -4.65 -5.34
C ASP A 95 -12.07 -5.73 -4.30
N LEU A 96 -12.30 -5.44 -3.02
CA LEU A 96 -12.08 -6.38 -1.92
C LEU A 96 -13.40 -6.99 -1.42
N VAL A 97 -14.44 -6.16 -1.27
CA VAL A 97 -15.75 -6.59 -0.79
C VAL A 97 -16.86 -5.76 -1.45
N GLY A 98 -17.96 -6.43 -1.73
CA GLY A 98 -19.21 -5.77 -2.12
C GLY A 98 -20.09 -5.47 -0.91
N ARG A 99 -21.40 -5.27 -1.17
CA ARG A 99 -22.40 -5.04 -0.10
C ARG A 99 -22.44 -6.24 0.86
N THR A 100 -22.41 -5.94 2.15
CA THR A 100 -22.54 -6.95 3.21
C THR A 100 -23.89 -6.83 3.91
N GLU A 101 -24.17 -7.78 4.82
CA GLU A 101 -25.28 -7.69 5.76
C GLU A 101 -25.14 -6.45 6.66
N PRO A 102 -26.27 -5.94 7.20
CA PRO A 102 -26.23 -4.86 8.18
C PRO A 102 -25.34 -5.20 9.36
N SER A 103 -24.54 -4.22 9.80
CA SER A 103 -23.66 -4.31 10.98
C SER A 103 -22.69 -5.50 10.96
N PRO A 104 -21.90 -5.71 9.88
CA PRO A 104 -20.92 -6.80 9.85
C PRO A 104 -19.83 -6.57 10.91
N GLN A 105 -19.43 -7.66 11.55
CA GLN A 105 -18.36 -7.67 12.57
C GLN A 105 -17.38 -8.80 12.26
N GLY A 106 -16.09 -8.55 12.47
CA GLY A 106 -15.04 -9.52 12.20
C GLY A 106 -14.65 -9.55 10.73
N VAL A 107 -14.35 -10.74 10.19
CA VAL A 107 -13.92 -10.92 8.80
C VAL A 107 -15.10 -10.71 7.85
N ILE A 108 -15.01 -9.70 7.00
CA ILE A 108 -16.04 -9.39 6.00
C ILE A 108 -15.64 -9.78 4.57
N ALA A 109 -14.35 -9.99 4.34
CA ALA A 109 -13.84 -10.49 3.06
C ALA A 109 -12.49 -11.20 3.23
N GLU A 110 -12.33 -12.26 2.46
CA GLU A 110 -11.06 -12.95 2.21
C GLU A 110 -11.00 -13.32 0.74
N GLY A 111 -9.81 -13.30 0.16
CA GLY A 111 -9.66 -13.66 -1.24
C GLY A 111 -8.23 -13.64 -1.73
N THR A 112 -8.10 -13.74 -3.03
CA THR A 112 -6.82 -13.73 -3.73
C THR A 112 -6.87 -12.71 -4.87
N ILE A 113 -5.91 -11.80 -4.87
CA ILE A 113 -5.67 -10.81 -5.92
C ILE A 113 -4.60 -11.37 -6.84
N THR A 114 -4.87 -11.35 -8.14
CA THR A 114 -3.91 -11.68 -9.20
C THR A 114 -3.86 -10.50 -10.19
N SER A 115 -3.06 -10.60 -11.25
CA SER A 115 -3.08 -9.59 -12.32
C SER A 115 -4.46 -9.42 -12.96
N ALA A 116 -5.27 -10.48 -13.01
CA ALA A 116 -6.65 -10.44 -13.53
C ALA A 116 -7.63 -9.66 -12.62
N SER A 117 -7.30 -9.48 -11.33
CA SER A 117 -8.10 -8.71 -10.38
C SER A 117 -7.89 -7.20 -10.49
N LEU A 118 -6.85 -6.77 -11.22
CA LEU A 118 -6.44 -5.37 -11.32
C LEU A 118 -7.37 -4.58 -12.25
N LYS A 119 -7.69 -3.36 -11.86
CA LYS A 119 -8.58 -2.44 -12.59
C LYS A 119 -8.04 -1.01 -12.55
N GLY A 120 -8.78 -0.07 -13.14
CA GLY A 120 -8.41 1.34 -13.17
C GLY A 120 -7.02 1.55 -13.78
N ALA A 121 -6.16 2.28 -13.10
CA ALA A 121 -4.80 2.58 -13.57
C ALA A 121 -3.87 1.35 -13.63
N LEU A 122 -4.25 0.23 -12.98
CA LEU A 122 -3.50 -1.02 -13.03
C LEU A 122 -4.12 -2.07 -13.97
N LEU A 123 -5.19 -1.74 -14.70
CA LEU A 123 -5.80 -2.67 -15.65
C LEU A 123 -4.77 -3.17 -16.68
N GLY A 124 -4.64 -4.50 -16.80
CA GLY A 124 -3.69 -5.13 -17.72
C GLY A 124 -2.22 -5.07 -17.30
N LYS A 125 -1.93 -4.54 -16.12
CA LYS A 125 -0.57 -4.52 -15.56
C LYS A 125 -0.26 -5.82 -14.82
N PRO A 126 1.02 -6.17 -14.65
CA PRO A 126 1.41 -7.31 -13.81
C PRO A 126 1.13 -7.01 -12.33
N LEU A 127 0.93 -8.06 -11.52
CA LEU A 127 0.71 -7.94 -10.08
C LEU A 127 1.87 -7.22 -9.38
N SER A 128 3.09 -7.34 -9.91
CA SER A 128 4.27 -6.64 -9.39
C SER A 128 4.11 -5.12 -9.32
N ASP A 129 3.31 -4.51 -10.20
CA ASP A 129 3.09 -3.06 -10.16
C ASP A 129 2.27 -2.65 -8.93
N LEU A 130 1.26 -3.48 -8.54
CA LEU A 130 0.55 -3.29 -7.28
C LEU A 130 1.47 -3.50 -6.08
N ILE A 131 2.30 -4.55 -6.10
CA ILE A 131 3.25 -4.85 -5.02
C ILE A 131 4.25 -3.69 -4.85
N ASN A 132 4.84 -3.20 -5.94
CA ASN A 132 5.74 -2.06 -5.92
C ASN A 132 5.06 -0.81 -5.34
N ALA A 133 3.79 -0.56 -5.70
CA ALA A 133 3.03 0.55 -5.14
C ALA A 133 2.80 0.37 -3.62
N MET A 134 2.50 -0.85 -3.15
CA MET A 134 2.36 -1.15 -1.72
C MET A 134 3.68 -0.93 -0.95
N GLU A 135 4.80 -1.43 -1.48
CA GLU A 135 6.14 -1.25 -0.89
C GLU A 135 6.52 0.24 -0.74
N ASN A 136 6.06 1.07 -1.66
CA ASN A 136 6.29 2.52 -1.66
C ASN A 136 5.17 3.31 -0.92
N GLN A 137 4.30 2.64 -0.17
CA GLN A 137 3.18 3.25 0.55
C GLN A 137 2.26 4.08 -0.37
N GLY A 138 2.14 3.68 -1.62
CA GLY A 138 1.30 4.29 -2.64
C GLY A 138 -0.08 3.65 -2.77
N VAL A 139 -0.51 2.81 -1.80
CA VAL A 139 -1.79 2.10 -1.81
C VAL A 139 -2.49 2.27 -0.47
N TYR A 140 -3.81 2.46 -0.49
CA TYR A 140 -4.62 2.45 0.70
C TYR A 140 -5.86 1.56 0.54
N VAL A 141 -6.37 1.06 1.66
CA VAL A 141 -7.68 0.41 1.77
C VAL A 141 -8.70 1.46 2.17
N ASN A 142 -9.87 1.43 1.55
CA ASN A 142 -11.02 2.24 1.94
C ASN A 142 -12.27 1.36 2.01
N VAL A 143 -13.10 1.55 3.07
CA VAL A 143 -14.38 0.87 3.23
C VAL A 143 -15.49 1.92 3.29
N HIS A 144 -16.48 1.75 2.45
CA HIS A 144 -17.63 2.63 2.30
C HIS A 144 -18.87 2.02 2.95
N SER A 145 -19.68 2.83 3.59
CA SER A 145 -21.00 2.43 4.13
C SER A 145 -22.13 3.23 3.50
N ASP A 146 -23.38 2.84 3.82
CA ASP A 146 -24.54 3.62 3.38
C ASP A 146 -24.55 5.02 3.99
N LYS A 147 -24.04 5.15 5.23
CA LYS A 147 -23.93 6.44 5.93
C LYS A 147 -22.80 7.31 5.35
N PHE A 148 -21.71 6.69 4.92
CA PHE A 148 -20.53 7.37 4.36
C PHE A 148 -20.19 6.80 2.99
N PRO A 149 -20.91 7.15 1.94
CA PRO A 149 -20.72 6.59 0.61
C PRO A 149 -19.39 7.01 -0.04
N GLY A 150 -18.76 8.07 0.45
CA GLY A 150 -17.42 8.52 0.02
C GLY A 150 -16.26 7.79 0.68
N GLY A 151 -16.54 7.02 1.75
CA GLY A 151 -15.58 6.30 2.60
C GLY A 151 -15.87 6.56 4.07
N GLU A 152 -15.85 5.52 4.91
CA GLU A 152 -16.06 5.63 6.35
C GLU A 152 -14.76 5.39 7.12
N ILE A 153 -13.98 4.41 6.69
CA ILE A 153 -12.69 4.09 7.27
C ILE A 153 -11.65 3.83 6.19
N ARG A 154 -10.46 4.36 6.40
CA ARG A 154 -9.33 4.29 5.49
C ARG A 154 -8.05 3.93 6.24
N GLY A 155 -7.11 3.26 5.56
CA GLY A 155 -5.78 2.97 6.10
C GLY A 155 -4.74 2.77 5.00
N GLN A 156 -3.57 3.39 5.19
CA GLN A 156 -2.45 3.23 4.26
C GLN A 156 -1.84 1.84 4.42
N VAL A 157 -1.57 1.16 3.30
CA VAL A 157 -0.88 -0.13 3.26
C VAL A 157 0.61 0.07 3.52
N ARG A 158 1.18 -0.77 4.38
CA ARG A 158 2.60 -0.77 4.77
C ARG A 158 3.05 -2.16 5.23
#